data_6e76c34a1b7f7982a95941d67bacb96b
#
_entry.id   6e76c34a1b7f7982a95941d67bacb96b
#
_cell.length_a   1.000
_cell.length_b   1.000
_cell.length_c   1.000
_cell.angle_alpha   90.00
_cell.angle_beta   90.00
_cell.angle_gamma   90.00
#
_symmetry.space_group_name_H-M   'P 1'
#
loop_
_entity.id
_entity.type
_entity.pdbx_description
1 polymer ?
#
loop_
_entity_poly.entity_id
_entity_poly.type
_entity_poly.pdbx_seq_one_letter_code
_entity_poly.pdbx_strand_id
1 'polypeptide(L)'
;MPNFDPGPERFGALLQEFAIVPRAEMQQTLQALYVASLHRSSYDELIPLLYRNGLSQHCNGWRDLFINHRDLPQPTAESQPYLRYLARYYPTTTLQLEEQMIVGLNSPAYWDVHYDSLWDAMKQHTHSDDSDSPGRRHSDTLGARWFASSWVPLDFAIHAVHALGVRQIGPLSLQSIALREPIAHRVAARIEQLRKINIDIGHSAYSQVLKRFAENEDNELLHELLHTDIHPDVFDDPEMLASIRDKALKEGAWKTHRLLVAIQPAIVEQSVDLTSNLLLQESVKYGQSRQALALLDDMRAMNIDVSMSTVQHICWSILDILPWNPKTTAVNQEALNTAIAYLTRLTLLKKPVHSHYWQKIIFGLGKFGRMGELEELCIGIIDTYEKLCISEGGLLPVHYLDAPPLGVDGSTNDVLVPADLPIAHEHHPVRRIFDNAALHAAIVRWGFKAGCSKPCSSWGPLPSSMAAASEYSVARGVRFLAILNGRGIPFRAAVVQDQVVRCLARAYLPQNKGASRRKADLPPLKNMSELVNRAAGRDFLPSTAKLRDLMEDVYPGKSTASMATRSVTSPVIPHMP
;
A
#
# COMPACT_ATOMS: atom_id res chain seq x y z
N MET A 1 36.28 31.10 4.53
CA MET A 1 36.48 31.06 3.07
C MET A 1 35.72 32.20 2.47
N PRO A 2 36.33 33.16 1.86
CA PRO A 2 35.60 34.29 1.31
C PRO A 2 34.97 33.93 -0.04
N ASN A 3 33.70 34.15 -0.15
CA ASN A 3 32.99 34.58 -1.34
C ASN A 3 32.84 33.61 -2.54
N PHE A 4 32.71 32.31 -2.33
CA PHE A 4 32.15 31.48 -3.37
C PHE A 4 30.65 31.25 -3.06
N ASP A 5 29.81 32.15 -3.53
CA ASP A 5 28.38 31.92 -3.59
C ASP A 5 28.03 31.39 -4.99
N PRO A 6 27.62 30.13 -5.13
CA PRO A 6 27.26 29.57 -6.44
C PRO A 6 25.99 30.16 -7.04
N GLY A 7 25.26 30.97 -6.28
CA GLY A 7 23.93 31.47 -6.62
C GLY A 7 22.82 30.44 -6.31
N PRO A 8 21.55 30.90 -6.23
CA PRO A 8 20.43 30.09 -5.76
C PRO A 8 20.18 28.86 -6.63
N GLU A 9 20.23 28.99 -7.94
CA GLU A 9 19.94 27.88 -8.87
C GLU A 9 20.96 26.75 -8.78
N ARG A 10 22.27 27.09 -8.76
CA ARG A 10 23.32 26.08 -8.63
C ARG A 10 23.37 25.44 -7.25
N PHE A 11 23.04 26.22 -6.23
CA PHE A 11 22.97 25.71 -4.86
C PHE A 11 21.78 24.75 -4.72
N GLY A 12 20.60 25.09 -5.27
CA GLY A 12 19.44 24.22 -5.33
C GLY A 12 19.74 22.91 -6.07
N ALA A 13 20.37 22.99 -7.25
CA ALA A 13 20.78 21.80 -8.02
C ALA A 13 21.74 20.89 -7.23
N LEU A 14 22.71 21.48 -6.51
CA LEU A 14 23.63 20.73 -5.65
C LEU A 14 22.86 20.01 -4.52
N LEU A 15 21.93 20.70 -3.86
CA LEU A 15 21.11 20.08 -2.81
C LEU A 15 20.28 18.93 -3.38
N GLN A 16 19.64 19.10 -4.54
CA GLN A 16 18.82 18.08 -5.18
C GLN A 16 19.64 16.84 -5.56
N GLU A 17 20.82 17.03 -6.10
CA GLU A 17 21.69 15.93 -6.55
C GLU A 17 22.23 15.09 -5.38
N PHE A 18 22.65 15.73 -4.30
CA PHE A 18 23.34 15.04 -3.21
C PHE A 18 22.44 14.66 -2.02
N ALA A 19 21.32 15.34 -1.81
CA ALA A 19 20.42 15.03 -0.69
C ALA A 19 19.73 13.66 -0.82
N ILE A 20 19.64 13.12 -2.02
CA ILE A 20 19.09 11.76 -2.28
C ILE A 20 20.00 10.67 -1.68
N VAL A 21 21.28 10.98 -1.40
CA VAL A 21 22.22 10.02 -0.83
C VAL A 21 21.97 9.89 0.68
N PRO A 22 21.49 8.73 1.19
CA PRO A 22 21.08 8.57 2.59
C PRO A 22 22.26 8.30 3.53
N ARG A 23 23.41 8.99 3.33
CA ARG A 23 24.57 8.91 4.21
C ARG A 23 24.52 10.02 5.23
N ALA A 24 24.57 9.68 6.52
CA ALA A 24 24.46 10.65 7.61
C ALA A 24 25.47 11.80 7.50
N GLU A 25 26.72 11.49 7.15
CA GLU A 25 27.78 12.48 6.97
C GLU A 25 27.47 13.47 5.83
N MET A 26 26.95 12.96 4.71
CA MET A 26 26.54 13.77 3.57
C MET A 26 25.39 14.69 3.96
N GLN A 27 24.36 14.16 4.62
CA GLN A 27 23.20 14.94 5.07
C GLN A 27 23.62 16.04 6.04
N GLN A 28 24.49 15.75 7.02
CA GLN A 28 25.01 16.74 7.95
C GLN A 28 25.82 17.84 7.23
N THR A 29 26.63 17.47 6.25
CA THR A 29 27.42 18.42 5.46
C THR A 29 26.52 19.34 4.64
N LEU A 30 25.51 18.78 3.96
CA LEU A 30 24.54 19.56 3.17
C LEU A 30 23.70 20.49 4.05
N GLN A 31 23.27 20.03 5.22
CA GLN A 31 22.55 20.86 6.19
C GLN A 31 23.43 22.00 6.71
N ALA A 32 24.70 21.75 7.00
CA ALA A 32 25.66 22.78 7.40
C ALA A 32 25.90 23.80 6.27
N LEU A 33 25.98 23.35 5.02
CA LEU A 33 26.10 24.24 3.85
C LEU A 33 24.85 25.09 3.68
N TYR A 34 23.65 24.52 3.84
CA TYR A 34 22.38 25.26 3.78
C TYR A 34 22.33 26.35 4.88
N VAL A 35 22.69 26.00 6.12
CA VAL A 35 22.74 26.98 7.22
C VAL A 35 23.71 28.13 6.92
N ALA A 36 24.85 27.82 6.34
CA ALA A 36 25.86 28.82 5.98
C ALA A 36 25.49 29.65 4.74
N SER A 37 24.59 29.17 3.89
CA SER A 37 24.11 29.89 2.71
C SER A 37 23.10 30.98 3.09
N LEU A 38 22.89 31.93 2.18
CA LEU A 38 21.85 32.97 2.29
C LEU A 38 20.58 32.58 1.53
N HIS A 39 20.60 31.48 0.78
CA HIS A 39 19.49 31.04 -0.06
C HIS A 39 18.41 30.37 0.77
N ARG A 40 17.18 30.82 0.63
CA ARG A 40 15.97 30.35 1.36
C ARG A 40 14.83 30.23 0.36
N SER A 41 14.65 29.11 -0.26
CA SER A 41 13.53 28.75 -1.14
C SER A 41 13.64 27.29 -1.59
N SER A 42 14.29 26.48 -0.73
CA SER A 42 14.62 25.10 -1.06
C SER A 42 13.56 24.10 -0.56
N TYR A 43 12.60 24.54 0.24
CA TYR A 43 11.58 23.66 0.82
C TYR A 43 10.80 22.90 -0.25
N ASP A 44 10.19 23.63 -1.21
CA ASP A 44 9.32 23.06 -2.24
C ASP A 44 10.04 22.24 -3.31
N GLU A 45 11.36 22.39 -3.40
CA GLU A 45 12.19 21.61 -4.31
C GLU A 45 12.70 20.32 -3.64
N LEU A 46 13.20 20.44 -2.41
CA LEU A 46 13.92 19.36 -1.74
C LEU A 46 12.98 18.35 -1.03
N ILE A 47 11.95 18.83 -0.33
CA ILE A 47 11.04 17.97 0.41
C ILE A 47 10.27 17.02 -0.51
N PRO A 48 9.66 17.47 -1.64
CA PRO A 48 9.00 16.56 -2.58
C PRO A 48 9.97 15.53 -3.19
N LEU A 49 11.20 15.97 -3.51
CA LEU A 49 12.22 15.10 -4.08
C LEU A 49 12.61 13.98 -3.12
N LEU A 50 12.92 14.31 -1.87
CA LEU A 50 13.27 13.32 -0.83
C LEU A 50 12.11 12.36 -0.57
N TYR A 51 10.89 12.88 -0.51
CA TYR A 51 9.70 12.06 -0.26
C TYR A 51 9.44 11.06 -1.40
N ARG A 52 9.53 11.49 -2.67
CA ARG A 52 9.40 10.61 -3.85
C ARG A 52 10.45 9.50 -3.86
N ASN A 53 11.64 9.77 -3.33
CA ASN A 53 12.70 8.78 -3.16
C ASN A 53 12.53 7.91 -1.91
N GLY A 54 11.45 8.06 -1.14
CA GLY A 54 11.15 7.25 0.03
C GLY A 54 12.01 7.58 1.26
N LEU A 55 12.56 8.78 1.34
CA LEU A 55 13.46 9.24 2.40
C LEU A 55 12.74 10.15 3.40
N SER A 56 11.63 9.66 3.97
CA SER A 56 10.77 10.46 4.85
C SER A 56 11.45 10.88 6.15
N GLN A 57 12.38 10.09 6.66
CA GLN A 57 13.14 10.45 7.87
C GLN A 57 14.07 11.65 7.60
N HIS A 58 14.67 11.68 6.43
CA HIS A 58 15.47 12.84 6.01
C HIS A 58 14.58 14.06 5.73
N CYS A 59 13.38 13.87 5.15
CA CYS A 59 12.41 14.95 5.01
C CYS A 59 12.09 15.62 6.35
N ASN A 60 11.88 14.85 7.41
CA ASN A 60 11.63 15.41 8.74
C ASN A 60 12.79 16.31 9.22
N GLY A 61 14.02 15.82 9.11
CA GLY A 61 15.21 16.61 9.50
C GLY A 61 15.40 17.89 8.68
N TRP A 62 15.16 17.82 7.37
CA TRP A 62 15.22 18.98 6.50
C TRP A 62 14.08 19.96 6.74
N ARG A 63 12.85 19.45 6.96
CA ARG A 63 11.69 20.27 7.32
C ARG A 63 11.95 21.08 8.58
N ASP A 64 12.44 20.45 9.64
CA ASP A 64 12.75 21.13 10.90
C ASP A 64 13.82 22.22 10.69
N LEU A 65 14.81 21.95 9.86
CA LEU A 65 15.85 22.93 9.51
C LEU A 65 15.25 24.10 8.72
N PHE A 66 14.42 23.84 7.71
CA PHE A 66 13.76 24.86 6.91
C PHE A 66 12.85 25.75 7.75
N ILE A 67 12.03 25.18 8.62
CA ILE A 67 11.16 25.95 9.53
C ILE A 67 11.99 26.85 10.45
N ASN A 68 13.09 26.34 11.01
CA ASN A 68 13.97 27.11 11.87
C ASN A 68 14.60 28.31 11.15
N HIS A 69 14.80 28.21 9.85
CA HIS A 69 15.35 29.27 9.01
C HIS A 69 14.31 30.08 8.24
N ARG A 70 13.00 29.89 8.54
CA ARG A 70 11.86 30.56 7.87
C ARG A 70 11.79 30.31 6.36
N ASP A 71 12.33 29.21 5.89
CA ASP A 71 12.14 28.68 4.54
C ASP A 71 10.86 27.84 4.57
N LEU A 72 9.72 28.48 4.33
CA LEU A 72 8.40 27.88 4.45
C LEU A 72 7.86 27.50 3.07
N PRO A 73 7.01 26.45 2.97
CA PRO A 73 6.46 26.04 1.70
C PRO A 73 5.54 27.12 1.12
N GLN A 74 5.61 27.27 -0.20
CA GLN A 74 4.64 28.06 -0.93
C GLN A 74 3.33 27.28 -1.11
N PRO A 75 2.19 27.92 -1.35
CA PRO A 75 0.90 27.24 -1.53
C PRO A 75 0.85 26.49 -2.88
N THR A 76 1.83 25.64 -3.12
CA THR A 76 1.94 24.76 -4.27
C THR A 76 1.56 23.34 -3.87
N ALA A 77 1.06 22.53 -4.82
CA ALA A 77 0.65 21.17 -4.55
C ALA A 77 1.83 20.18 -4.39
N GLU A 78 3.06 20.61 -4.65
CA GLU A 78 4.22 19.72 -4.74
C GLU A 78 4.59 19.08 -3.39
N SER A 79 4.57 19.86 -2.31
CA SER A 79 4.85 19.38 -0.95
C SER A 79 3.67 18.67 -0.28
N GLN A 80 2.47 18.72 -0.88
CA GLN A 80 1.23 18.17 -0.31
C GLN A 80 1.30 16.66 0.00
N PRO A 81 1.85 15.79 -0.87
CA PRO A 81 1.92 14.35 -0.58
C PRO A 81 2.67 14.04 0.70
N TYR A 82 3.81 14.70 0.93
CA TYR A 82 4.59 14.54 2.15
C TYR A 82 3.86 15.08 3.38
N LEU A 83 3.26 16.27 3.28
CA LEU A 83 2.55 16.88 4.40
C LEU A 83 1.29 16.08 4.79
N ARG A 84 0.57 15.52 3.82
CA ARG A 84 -0.53 14.58 4.07
C ARG A 84 -0.05 13.30 4.73
N TYR A 85 1.07 12.75 4.26
CA TYR A 85 1.69 11.61 4.92
C TYR A 85 2.04 11.94 6.37
N LEU A 86 2.68 13.08 6.63
CA LEU A 86 3.06 13.51 7.97
C LEU A 86 1.83 13.67 8.87
N ALA A 87 0.80 14.37 8.42
CA ALA A 87 -0.45 14.54 9.16
C ALA A 87 -1.15 13.22 9.47
N ARG A 88 -1.07 12.26 8.56
CA ARG A 88 -1.75 10.97 8.65
C ARG A 88 -1.00 9.95 9.51
N TYR A 89 0.31 9.85 9.34
CA TYR A 89 1.13 8.83 9.98
C TYR A 89 1.79 9.31 11.29
N TYR A 90 1.94 10.61 11.45
CA TYR A 90 2.54 11.25 12.63
C TYR A 90 1.64 12.37 13.18
N PRO A 91 0.44 12.04 13.70
CA PRO A 91 -0.54 13.04 14.13
C PRO A 91 -0.07 13.90 15.32
N THR A 92 1.01 13.51 15.99
CA THR A 92 1.64 14.29 17.07
C THR A 92 2.54 15.41 16.54
N THR A 93 2.89 15.39 15.25
CA THR A 93 3.73 16.42 14.65
C THR A 93 2.90 17.67 14.36
N THR A 94 3.29 18.80 14.92
CA THR A 94 2.64 20.09 14.65
C THR A 94 3.02 20.61 13.28
N LEU A 95 2.03 20.86 12.44
CA LEU A 95 2.24 21.52 11.15
C LEU A 95 2.20 23.04 11.31
N GLN A 96 3.05 23.76 10.59
CA GLN A 96 3.01 25.22 10.49
C GLN A 96 1.75 25.67 9.75
N LEU A 97 1.37 26.95 9.89
CA LEU A 97 0.15 27.47 9.27
C LEU A 97 0.15 27.28 7.74
N GLU A 98 1.27 27.57 7.10
CA GLU A 98 1.47 27.42 5.66
C GLU A 98 1.35 25.94 5.22
N GLU A 99 1.90 25.01 6.00
CA GLU A 99 1.79 23.58 5.76
C GLU A 99 0.34 23.08 5.93
N GLN A 100 -0.38 23.60 6.95
CA GLN A 100 -1.80 23.29 7.17
C GLN A 100 -2.65 23.74 5.99
N MET A 101 -2.38 24.93 5.44
CA MET A 101 -3.06 25.43 4.25
C MET A 101 -2.86 24.49 3.04
N ILE A 102 -1.64 23.98 2.84
CA ILE A 102 -1.34 23.04 1.74
C ILE A 102 -2.07 21.71 1.94
N VAL A 103 -2.08 21.16 3.16
CA VAL A 103 -2.83 19.95 3.47
C VAL A 103 -4.32 20.14 3.23
N GLY A 104 -4.85 21.29 3.56
CA GLY A 104 -6.27 21.67 3.40
C GLY A 104 -6.70 22.03 1.98
N LEU A 105 -5.79 22.19 1.02
CA LEU A 105 -6.10 22.64 -0.35
C LEU A 105 -7.15 21.80 -1.10
N ASN A 106 -7.43 20.57 -0.65
CA ASN A 106 -8.48 19.72 -1.19
C ASN A 106 -9.55 19.36 -0.14
N SER A 107 -9.61 20.09 0.99
CA SER A 107 -10.69 19.91 1.96
C SER A 107 -11.95 20.63 1.47
N PRO A 108 -13.14 20.02 1.54
CA PRO A 108 -14.40 20.70 1.20
C PRO A 108 -14.56 22.04 1.92
N ALA A 109 -14.08 22.16 3.16
CA ALA A 109 -14.14 23.39 3.94
C ALA A 109 -13.35 24.58 3.36
N TYR A 110 -12.30 24.34 2.57
CA TYR A 110 -11.56 25.41 1.91
C TYR A 110 -12.33 26.01 0.72
N TRP A 111 -13.15 25.19 0.08
CA TRP A 111 -13.92 25.57 -1.10
C TRP A 111 -15.26 26.23 -0.74
N ASP A 112 -15.84 25.95 0.43
CA ASP A 112 -17.11 26.53 0.88
C ASP A 112 -17.07 28.08 0.97
N VAL A 113 -15.90 28.66 1.24
CA VAL A 113 -15.76 30.13 1.38
C VAL A 113 -15.73 30.86 0.01
N HIS A 114 -15.32 30.17 -1.07
CA HIS A 114 -15.24 30.75 -2.42
C HIS A 114 -16.25 30.15 -3.40
N TYR A 115 -17.01 29.15 -2.98
CA TYR A 115 -17.88 28.36 -3.86
C TYR A 115 -19.14 29.12 -4.27
N ASP A 116 -19.75 29.88 -3.36
CA ASP A 116 -21.04 30.52 -3.59
C ASP A 116 -20.98 31.62 -4.67
N SER A 117 -19.89 32.40 -4.73
CA SER A 117 -19.76 33.46 -5.72
C SER A 117 -19.45 32.99 -7.14
N LEU A 118 -18.75 31.82 -7.27
CA LEU A 118 -18.40 31.21 -8.56
C LEU A 118 -19.51 30.29 -9.07
N TRP A 119 -20.27 29.67 -8.15
CA TRP A 119 -21.40 28.82 -8.47
C TRP A 119 -22.58 29.60 -9.10
N ASP A 120 -22.83 30.84 -8.67
CA ASP A 120 -23.86 31.71 -9.26
C ASP A 120 -23.47 32.18 -10.67
N ALA A 121 -22.18 32.39 -10.96
CA ALA A 121 -21.68 32.67 -12.31
C ALA A 121 -21.82 31.47 -13.25
N MET A 122 -21.68 30.23 -12.73
CA MET A 122 -21.85 28.99 -13.48
C MET A 122 -23.29 28.73 -13.92
N LYS A 123 -24.28 28.97 -13.06
CA LYS A 123 -25.70 28.78 -13.36
C LYS A 123 -26.20 29.65 -14.51
N GLN A 124 -25.60 30.79 -14.74
CA GLN A 124 -26.00 31.70 -15.83
C GLN A 124 -25.58 31.20 -17.22
N HIS A 125 -24.62 30.29 -17.34
CA HIS A 125 -24.13 29.78 -18.64
C HIS A 125 -24.69 28.39 -19.04
N THR A 126 -25.49 27.73 -18.18
CA THR A 126 -26.03 26.39 -18.45
C THR A 126 -27.43 26.39 -19.11
N HIS A 127 -28.00 27.55 -19.43
CA HIS A 127 -29.36 27.66 -19.99
C HIS A 127 -29.42 28.01 -21.48
N SER A 128 -28.52 27.49 -22.30
CA SER A 128 -28.74 27.54 -23.76
C SER A 128 -28.32 26.24 -24.44
N ASP A 129 -29.36 25.68 -25.02
CA ASP A 129 -29.41 24.63 -26.03
C ASP A 129 -29.47 23.15 -25.59
N ASP A 130 -30.74 22.73 -25.52
CA ASP A 130 -31.20 21.36 -25.69
C ASP A 130 -31.12 20.91 -27.16
N SER A 131 -30.66 19.71 -27.42
CA SER A 131 -31.37 18.63 -28.12
C SER A 131 -30.46 17.55 -28.69
N ASP A 132 -30.77 16.33 -28.27
CA ASP A 132 -30.61 15.00 -28.88
C ASP A 132 -29.25 14.31 -29.06
N SER A 133 -29.19 13.23 -28.28
CA SER A 133 -28.60 11.85 -28.43
C SER A 133 -27.12 11.61 -28.07
N PRO A 134 -26.65 10.33 -27.94
CA PRO A 134 -26.65 9.58 -26.67
C PRO A 134 -25.37 9.78 -25.85
N GLY A 135 -25.56 9.85 -24.64
CA GLY A 135 -24.80 9.89 -23.36
C GLY A 135 -23.26 9.92 -23.27
N ARG A 136 -22.50 9.68 -24.30
CA ARG A 136 -21.01 9.61 -24.19
C ARG A 136 -20.24 10.77 -24.83
N ARG A 137 -20.74 11.35 -25.91
CA ARG A 137 -20.05 12.47 -26.59
C ARG A 137 -20.30 13.83 -25.92
N HIS A 138 -21.44 13.99 -25.23
CA HIS A 138 -21.80 15.24 -24.58
C HIS A 138 -20.93 15.61 -23.37
N SER A 139 -20.46 14.62 -22.61
CA SER A 139 -19.64 14.89 -21.43
C SER A 139 -18.23 15.41 -21.78
N ASP A 140 -17.64 14.92 -22.88
CA ASP A 140 -16.29 15.34 -23.25
C ASP A 140 -16.25 16.76 -23.84
N THR A 141 -17.21 17.12 -24.70
CA THR A 141 -17.29 18.49 -25.24
C THR A 141 -17.61 19.51 -24.16
N LEU A 142 -18.43 19.16 -23.17
CA LEU A 142 -18.72 20.01 -22.01
C LEU A 142 -17.47 20.18 -21.14
N GLY A 143 -16.80 19.10 -20.80
CA GLY A 143 -15.54 19.11 -20.06
C GLY A 143 -14.47 19.94 -20.79
N ALA A 144 -14.30 19.74 -22.10
CA ALA A 144 -13.34 20.47 -22.89
C ALA A 144 -13.57 21.97 -22.89
N ARG A 145 -14.84 22.43 -22.98
CA ARG A 145 -15.19 23.85 -22.89
C ARG A 145 -14.84 24.45 -21.53
N TRP A 146 -15.12 23.71 -20.44
CA TRP A 146 -14.75 24.16 -19.09
C TRP A 146 -13.24 24.23 -18.90
N PHE A 147 -12.53 23.20 -19.32
CA PHE A 147 -11.08 23.16 -19.19
C PHE A 147 -10.37 24.14 -20.13
N ALA A 148 -10.95 24.50 -21.26
CA ALA A 148 -10.43 25.55 -22.15
C ALA A 148 -10.61 26.97 -21.63
N SER A 149 -11.52 27.19 -20.66
CA SER A 149 -11.82 28.53 -20.11
C SER A 149 -10.65 29.08 -19.30
N SER A 150 -9.98 30.09 -19.83
CA SER A 150 -8.79 30.70 -19.20
C SER A 150 -9.11 31.57 -17.97
N TRP A 151 -10.35 32.00 -17.79
CA TRP A 151 -10.79 32.85 -16.68
C TRP A 151 -11.07 32.07 -15.39
N VAL A 152 -11.18 30.74 -15.47
CA VAL A 152 -11.40 29.85 -14.32
C VAL A 152 -10.09 29.13 -13.99
N PRO A 153 -9.64 29.09 -12.73
CA PRO A 153 -8.51 28.24 -12.33
C PRO A 153 -8.78 26.77 -12.68
N LEU A 154 -7.75 26.06 -13.18
CA LEU A 154 -7.92 24.69 -13.66
C LEU A 154 -8.39 23.74 -12.55
N ASP A 155 -7.90 23.92 -11.33
CA ASP A 155 -8.35 23.14 -10.16
C ASP A 155 -9.85 23.30 -9.93
N PHE A 156 -10.34 24.52 -10.00
CA PHE A 156 -11.77 24.78 -9.86
C PHE A 156 -12.57 24.12 -11.00
N ALA A 157 -12.10 24.25 -12.25
CA ALA A 157 -12.76 23.63 -13.39
C ALA A 157 -12.87 22.10 -13.23
N ILE A 158 -11.82 21.44 -12.72
CA ILE A 158 -11.79 20.01 -12.45
C ILE A 158 -12.85 19.63 -11.40
N HIS A 159 -12.89 20.34 -10.27
CA HIS A 159 -13.88 20.08 -9.22
C HIS A 159 -15.31 20.40 -9.66
N ALA A 160 -15.50 21.46 -10.45
CA ALA A 160 -16.80 21.80 -11.01
C ALA A 160 -17.35 20.71 -11.94
N VAL A 161 -16.51 20.19 -12.83
CA VAL A 161 -16.87 19.09 -13.75
C VAL A 161 -17.22 17.81 -12.95
N HIS A 162 -16.51 17.54 -11.88
CA HIS A 162 -16.84 16.45 -10.96
C HIS A 162 -18.18 16.68 -10.25
N ALA A 163 -18.44 17.91 -9.74
CA ALA A 163 -19.69 18.26 -9.07
C ALA A 163 -20.91 18.19 -10.00
N LEU A 164 -20.70 18.41 -11.31
CA LEU A 164 -21.72 18.21 -12.35
C LEU A 164 -21.99 16.72 -12.65
N GLY A 165 -21.34 15.81 -11.93
CA GLY A 165 -21.56 14.36 -12.07
C GLY A 165 -20.81 13.71 -13.23
N VAL A 166 -19.87 14.41 -13.87
CA VAL A 166 -19.02 13.81 -14.91
C VAL A 166 -18.06 12.83 -14.27
N ARG A 167 -18.21 11.56 -14.61
CA ARG A 167 -17.38 10.44 -14.11
C ARG A 167 -16.29 10.03 -15.09
N GLN A 168 -16.38 10.46 -16.33
CA GLN A 168 -15.42 10.12 -17.37
C GLN A 168 -15.22 11.31 -18.30
N ILE A 169 -13.96 11.63 -18.62
CA ILE A 169 -13.57 12.63 -19.62
C ILE A 169 -12.90 11.96 -20.81
N GLY A 170 -13.03 12.58 -21.96
CA GLY A 170 -12.45 12.08 -23.20
C GLY A 170 -11.21 12.87 -23.65
N PRO A 171 -10.73 12.60 -24.88
CA PRO A 171 -9.50 13.16 -25.41
C PRO A 171 -9.52 14.70 -25.56
N LEU A 172 -10.67 15.29 -25.88
CA LEU A 172 -10.78 16.75 -26.05
C LEU A 172 -10.65 17.49 -24.71
N SER A 173 -11.24 16.94 -23.65
CA SER A 173 -11.11 17.45 -22.30
C SER A 173 -9.67 17.38 -21.81
N LEU A 174 -9.00 16.25 -22.04
CA LEU A 174 -7.62 16.05 -21.63
C LEU A 174 -6.65 16.95 -22.43
N GLN A 175 -6.89 17.12 -23.73
CA GLN A 175 -6.16 18.07 -24.58
C GLN A 175 -6.31 19.52 -24.05
N SER A 176 -7.52 19.91 -23.66
CA SER A 176 -7.78 21.24 -23.13
C SER A 176 -7.04 21.51 -21.81
N ILE A 177 -6.95 20.51 -20.94
CA ILE A 177 -6.14 20.57 -19.71
C ILE A 177 -4.66 20.74 -20.06
N ALA A 178 -4.13 19.90 -20.95
CA ALA A 178 -2.73 19.91 -21.32
C ALA A 178 -2.30 21.20 -22.07
N LEU A 179 -3.18 21.79 -22.87
CA LEU A 179 -2.92 23.09 -23.52
C LEU A 179 -2.81 24.25 -22.51
N ARG A 180 -3.45 24.15 -21.36
CA ARG A 180 -3.34 25.18 -20.29
C ARG A 180 -2.08 25.05 -19.47
N GLU A 181 -1.57 23.85 -19.30
CA GLU A 181 -0.35 23.55 -18.55
C GLU A 181 0.57 22.66 -19.41
N PRO A 182 1.25 23.21 -20.44
CA PRO A 182 1.93 22.41 -21.47
C PRO A 182 3.25 21.78 -21.01
N ILE A 183 3.52 21.72 -19.70
CA ILE A 183 4.71 21.10 -19.12
C ILE A 183 4.34 19.68 -18.69
N ALA A 184 5.08 18.68 -19.16
CA ALA A 184 4.76 17.25 -19.02
C ALA A 184 4.48 16.84 -17.55
N HIS A 185 5.33 17.20 -16.61
CA HIS A 185 5.12 16.85 -15.19
C HIS A 185 3.85 17.47 -14.59
N ARG A 186 3.43 18.66 -15.05
CA ARG A 186 2.18 19.29 -14.61
C ARG A 186 0.96 18.59 -15.20
N VAL A 187 1.03 18.20 -16.46
CA VAL A 187 -0.02 17.39 -17.09
C VAL A 187 -0.18 16.06 -16.35
N ALA A 188 0.94 15.38 -16.02
CA ALA A 188 0.91 14.16 -15.23
C ALA A 188 0.27 14.37 -13.85
N ALA A 189 0.59 15.48 -13.17
CA ALA A 189 -0.03 15.84 -11.89
C ALA A 189 -1.54 16.07 -12.01
N ARG A 190 -2.02 16.69 -13.12
CA ARG A 190 -3.45 16.87 -13.38
C ARG A 190 -4.17 15.56 -13.67
N ILE A 191 -3.54 14.66 -14.43
CA ILE A 191 -4.06 13.30 -14.65
C ILE A 191 -4.23 12.57 -13.32
N GLU A 192 -3.26 12.66 -12.45
CA GLU A 192 -3.33 12.05 -11.12
C GLU A 192 -4.40 12.72 -10.23
N GLN A 193 -4.57 14.03 -10.34
CA GLN A 193 -5.65 14.76 -9.66
C GLN A 193 -7.03 14.26 -10.12
N LEU A 194 -7.25 14.08 -11.41
CA LEU A 194 -8.50 13.55 -11.97
C LEU A 194 -8.81 12.15 -11.41
N ARG A 195 -7.79 11.29 -11.33
CA ARG A 195 -7.92 9.96 -10.72
C ARG A 195 -8.33 10.03 -9.24
N LYS A 196 -7.71 10.94 -8.47
CA LYS A 196 -8.00 11.11 -7.03
C LYS A 196 -9.45 11.49 -6.75
N ILE A 197 -10.10 12.20 -7.68
CA ILE A 197 -11.51 12.58 -7.56
C ILE A 197 -12.45 11.62 -8.31
N ASN A 198 -11.96 10.44 -8.71
CA ASN A 198 -12.72 9.40 -9.42
C ASN A 198 -13.31 9.86 -10.78
N ILE A 199 -12.60 10.73 -11.49
CA ILE A 199 -12.87 11.00 -12.90
C ILE A 199 -11.95 10.09 -13.72
N ASP A 200 -12.55 9.15 -14.43
CA ASP A 200 -11.86 8.25 -15.33
C ASP A 200 -11.49 8.97 -16.63
N ILE A 201 -10.32 8.64 -17.19
CA ILE A 201 -9.88 9.14 -18.49
C ILE A 201 -10.24 8.06 -19.52
N GLY A 202 -11.06 8.42 -20.51
CA GLY A 202 -11.47 7.50 -21.55
C GLY A 202 -10.28 6.84 -22.27
N HIS A 203 -10.48 5.60 -22.68
CA HIS A 203 -9.44 4.75 -23.32
C HIS A 203 -9.18 5.09 -24.79
N SER A 204 -9.21 6.37 -25.19
CA SER A 204 -8.81 6.74 -26.55
C SER A 204 -7.28 6.67 -26.69
N ALA A 205 -6.80 6.29 -27.89
CA ALA A 205 -5.37 6.23 -28.17
C ALA A 205 -4.68 7.59 -27.96
N TYR A 206 -5.36 8.69 -28.28
CA TYR A 206 -4.86 10.04 -28.01
C TYR A 206 -4.62 10.30 -26.52
N SER A 207 -5.60 9.98 -25.67
CA SER A 207 -5.49 10.16 -24.22
C SER A 207 -4.33 9.34 -23.65
N GLN A 208 -4.11 8.18 -24.20
CA GLN A 208 -3.05 7.26 -23.81
C GLN A 208 -1.67 7.80 -24.15
N VAL A 209 -1.51 8.26 -25.39
CA VAL A 209 -0.25 8.86 -25.85
C VAL A 209 0.09 10.11 -25.05
N LEU A 210 -0.90 10.97 -24.83
CA LEU A 210 -0.72 12.19 -24.03
C LEU A 210 -0.26 11.88 -22.61
N LYS A 211 -0.90 10.89 -21.97
CA LYS A 211 -0.52 10.42 -20.65
C LYS A 211 0.92 9.88 -20.65
N ARG A 212 1.30 9.06 -21.64
CA ARG A 212 2.64 8.48 -21.74
C ARG A 212 3.73 9.54 -21.90
N PHE A 213 3.50 10.53 -22.76
CA PHE A 213 4.45 11.63 -22.91
C PHE A 213 4.56 12.50 -21.67
N ALA A 214 3.45 12.67 -20.94
CA ALA A 214 3.45 13.38 -19.67
C ALA A 214 4.22 12.60 -18.58
N GLU A 215 4.01 11.30 -18.44
CA GLU A 215 4.68 10.41 -17.48
C GLU A 215 6.18 10.25 -17.76
N ASN A 216 6.57 10.24 -19.03
CA ASN A 216 7.98 10.18 -19.43
C ASN A 216 8.69 11.54 -19.41
N GLU A 217 7.99 12.60 -19.00
CA GLU A 217 8.51 13.99 -18.97
C GLU A 217 8.98 14.50 -20.35
N ASP A 218 8.42 13.96 -21.44
CA ASP A 218 8.81 14.29 -22.81
C ASP A 218 8.09 15.56 -23.30
N ASN A 219 8.60 16.71 -22.86
CA ASN A 219 8.01 18.01 -23.16
C ASN A 219 7.97 18.32 -24.68
N GLU A 220 8.93 17.82 -25.44
CA GLU A 220 9.00 18.10 -26.88
C GLU A 220 7.90 17.34 -27.65
N LEU A 221 7.77 16.04 -27.42
CA LEU A 221 6.72 15.22 -28.05
C LEU A 221 5.32 15.61 -27.55
N LEU A 222 5.18 15.95 -26.27
CA LEU A 222 3.93 16.47 -25.73
C LEU A 222 3.52 17.77 -26.43
N HIS A 223 4.44 18.71 -26.60
CA HIS A 223 4.18 19.96 -27.31
C HIS A 223 3.80 19.72 -28.78
N GLU A 224 4.50 18.82 -29.48
CA GLU A 224 4.17 18.46 -30.86
C GLU A 224 2.79 17.80 -30.97
N LEU A 225 2.43 16.93 -30.01
CA LEU A 225 1.11 16.29 -29.94
C LEU A 225 -0.02 17.31 -29.74
N LEU A 226 0.18 18.28 -28.83
CA LEU A 226 -0.83 19.30 -28.51
C LEU A 226 -1.07 20.28 -29.65
N HIS A 227 -0.07 20.53 -30.48
CA HIS A 227 -0.12 21.50 -31.58
C HIS A 227 -0.23 20.84 -32.98
N THR A 228 -0.52 19.53 -33.01
CA THR A 228 -0.78 18.84 -34.29
C THR A 228 -2.16 19.20 -34.82
N ASP A 229 -2.29 19.28 -36.17
CA ASP A 229 -3.56 19.43 -36.86
C ASP A 229 -4.38 18.12 -36.93
N ILE A 230 -3.85 17.04 -36.39
CA ILE A 230 -4.51 15.72 -36.39
C ILE A 230 -5.58 15.70 -35.28
N HIS A 231 -6.84 15.47 -35.67
CA HIS A 231 -7.93 15.39 -34.72
C HIS A 231 -7.74 14.19 -33.77
N PRO A 232 -8.03 14.33 -32.44
CA PRO A 232 -7.85 13.24 -31.48
C PRO A 232 -8.52 11.90 -31.84
N ASP A 233 -9.69 11.92 -32.48
CA ASP A 233 -10.40 10.69 -32.89
C ASP A 233 -9.65 9.88 -33.97
N VAL A 234 -8.76 10.52 -34.72
CA VAL A 234 -7.96 9.85 -35.76
C VAL A 234 -6.94 8.88 -35.17
N PHE A 235 -6.56 9.11 -33.91
CA PHE A 235 -5.60 8.24 -33.22
C PHE A 235 -6.19 6.85 -32.90
N ASP A 236 -7.51 6.73 -32.89
CA ASP A 236 -8.19 5.44 -32.67
C ASP A 236 -8.31 4.61 -33.97
N ASP A 237 -7.90 5.19 -35.13
CA ASP A 237 -7.89 4.51 -36.43
C ASP A 237 -6.44 4.23 -36.90
N PRO A 238 -5.92 3.01 -36.71
CA PRO A 238 -4.54 2.66 -37.07
C PRO A 238 -4.25 2.74 -38.58
N GLU A 239 -5.26 2.51 -39.42
CA GLU A 239 -5.08 2.59 -40.87
C GLU A 239 -4.93 4.05 -41.32
N MET A 240 -5.73 4.94 -40.76
CA MET A 240 -5.66 6.37 -41.02
C MET A 240 -4.33 6.95 -40.51
N LEU A 241 -3.86 6.56 -39.31
CA LEU A 241 -2.55 6.97 -38.80
C LEU A 241 -1.40 6.52 -39.71
N ALA A 242 -1.44 5.28 -40.20
CA ALA A 242 -0.45 4.77 -41.15
C ALA A 242 -0.45 5.59 -42.45
N SER A 243 -1.64 5.89 -43.00
CA SER A 243 -1.79 6.71 -44.19
C SER A 243 -1.22 8.12 -44.00
N ILE A 244 -1.52 8.78 -42.89
CA ILE A 244 -0.99 10.13 -42.55
C ILE A 244 0.52 10.08 -42.38
N ARG A 245 1.07 9.05 -41.73
CA ARG A 245 2.52 8.86 -41.60
C ARG A 245 3.23 8.74 -42.94
N ASP A 246 2.68 7.91 -43.84
CA ASP A 246 3.24 7.69 -45.16
C ASP A 246 3.13 8.95 -46.04
N LYS A 247 2.06 9.73 -45.86
CA LYS A 247 1.89 11.03 -46.52
C LYS A 247 2.90 12.04 -45.97
N ALA A 248 3.06 12.15 -44.64
CA ALA A 248 4.02 13.04 -44.01
C ALA A 248 5.46 12.74 -44.45
N LEU A 249 5.79 11.45 -44.63
CA LEU A 249 7.10 11.05 -45.17
C LEU A 249 7.31 11.52 -46.61
N LYS A 250 6.29 11.38 -47.48
CA LYS A 250 6.34 11.80 -48.90
C LYS A 250 6.42 13.31 -49.06
N GLU A 251 5.75 14.05 -48.19
CA GLU A 251 5.70 15.52 -48.20
C GLU A 251 6.89 16.17 -47.48
N GLY A 252 7.74 15.37 -46.80
CA GLY A 252 8.88 15.87 -46.02
C GLY A 252 8.49 16.56 -44.73
N ALA A 253 7.29 16.29 -44.21
CA ALA A 253 6.79 16.82 -42.93
C ALA A 253 7.40 16.05 -41.76
N TRP A 254 8.71 16.23 -41.52
CA TRP A 254 9.51 15.44 -40.60
C TRP A 254 9.00 15.51 -39.13
N LYS A 255 8.45 16.63 -38.70
CA LYS A 255 7.89 16.76 -37.33
C LYS A 255 6.70 15.83 -37.15
N THR A 256 5.73 15.90 -38.07
CA THR A 256 4.55 15.02 -38.02
C THR A 256 4.93 13.55 -38.14
N HIS A 257 5.89 13.23 -39.03
CA HIS A 257 6.40 11.87 -39.15
C HIS A 257 7.06 11.37 -37.87
N ARG A 258 7.92 12.17 -37.23
CA ARG A 258 8.57 11.85 -35.94
C ARG A 258 7.55 11.61 -34.84
N LEU A 259 6.56 12.49 -34.75
CA LEU A 259 5.47 12.35 -33.77
C LEU A 259 4.72 11.03 -33.97
N LEU A 260 4.31 10.72 -35.21
CA LEU A 260 3.56 9.49 -35.49
C LEU A 260 4.38 8.21 -35.28
N VAL A 261 5.69 8.25 -35.49
CA VAL A 261 6.60 7.15 -35.13
C VAL A 261 6.72 6.98 -33.63
N ALA A 262 6.80 8.08 -32.88
CA ALA A 262 6.88 8.05 -31.43
C ALA A 262 5.55 7.61 -30.75
N ILE A 263 4.42 7.85 -31.37
CA ILE A 263 3.08 7.45 -30.92
C ILE A 263 2.88 5.93 -31.00
N GLN A 264 3.40 5.30 -32.03
CA GLN A 264 3.15 3.88 -32.32
C GLN A 264 3.50 2.94 -31.15
N PRO A 265 4.69 3.00 -30.52
CA PRO A 265 5.00 2.18 -29.36
C PRO A 265 4.12 2.50 -28.13
N ALA A 266 3.73 3.75 -27.95
CA ALA A 266 2.87 4.15 -26.83
C ALA A 266 1.47 3.52 -26.91
N ILE A 267 0.91 3.39 -28.11
CA ILE A 267 -0.38 2.71 -28.36
C ILE A 267 -0.23 1.19 -28.21
N VAL A 268 0.82 0.61 -28.77
CA VAL A 268 1.05 -0.85 -28.78
C VAL A 268 1.29 -1.37 -27.34
N GLU A 269 2.12 -0.69 -26.57
CA GLU A 269 2.37 -1.08 -25.17
C GLU A 269 1.08 -1.14 -24.35
N GLN A 270 0.18 -0.18 -24.51
CA GLN A 270 -1.08 -0.17 -23.74
C GLN A 270 -2.09 -1.21 -24.24
N SER A 271 -2.08 -1.53 -25.52
CA SER A 271 -2.89 -2.65 -26.00
C SER A 271 -2.42 -3.97 -25.40
N VAL A 272 -1.11 -4.12 -25.14
CA VAL A 272 -0.52 -5.28 -24.47
C VAL A 272 -0.93 -5.29 -22.99
N ASP A 273 -0.82 -4.15 -22.28
CA ASP A 273 -1.23 -4.04 -20.88
C ASP A 273 -2.70 -4.40 -20.68
N LEU A 274 -3.58 -3.82 -21.49
CA LEU A 274 -5.01 -4.09 -21.42
C LEU A 274 -5.32 -5.57 -21.73
N THR A 275 -4.75 -6.09 -22.80
CA THR A 275 -4.95 -7.48 -23.22
C THR A 275 -4.44 -8.46 -22.15
N SER A 276 -3.25 -8.21 -21.58
CA SER A 276 -2.68 -9.03 -20.53
C SER A 276 -3.55 -9.03 -19.27
N ASN A 277 -4.08 -7.87 -18.88
CA ASN A 277 -4.99 -7.77 -17.74
C ASN A 277 -6.32 -8.51 -17.97
N LEU A 278 -6.90 -8.42 -19.18
CA LEU A 278 -8.11 -9.16 -19.52
C LEU A 278 -7.87 -10.67 -19.53
N LEU A 279 -6.79 -11.14 -20.15
CA LEU A 279 -6.42 -12.56 -20.16
C LEU A 279 -6.19 -13.09 -18.73
N LEU A 280 -5.59 -12.27 -17.86
CA LEU A 280 -5.38 -12.62 -16.46
C LEU A 280 -6.72 -12.75 -15.73
N GLN A 281 -7.64 -11.81 -15.91
CA GLN A 281 -8.98 -11.88 -15.31
C GLN A 281 -9.76 -13.11 -15.80
N GLU A 282 -9.73 -13.41 -17.09
CA GLU A 282 -10.36 -14.61 -17.67
C GLU A 282 -9.74 -15.89 -17.10
N SER A 283 -8.40 -15.99 -17.07
CA SER A 283 -7.71 -17.17 -16.53
C SER A 283 -8.08 -17.41 -15.05
N VAL A 284 -8.22 -16.35 -14.26
CA VAL A 284 -8.67 -16.42 -12.86
C VAL A 284 -10.12 -16.86 -12.79
N LYS A 285 -11.00 -16.28 -13.60
CA LYS A 285 -12.44 -16.61 -13.66
C LYS A 285 -12.69 -18.08 -14.00
N TYR A 286 -11.91 -18.65 -14.91
CA TYR A 286 -12.04 -20.05 -15.31
C TYR A 286 -11.22 -21.01 -14.44
N GLY A 287 -10.60 -20.56 -13.35
CA GLY A 287 -9.83 -21.40 -12.43
C GLY A 287 -8.52 -21.93 -12.99
N GLN A 288 -8.00 -21.34 -14.07
CA GLN A 288 -6.74 -21.73 -14.71
C GLN A 288 -5.53 -21.15 -13.94
N SER A 289 -5.40 -21.51 -12.67
CA SER A 289 -4.44 -20.91 -11.75
C SER A 289 -2.98 -20.98 -12.24
N ARG A 290 -2.58 -22.07 -12.88
CA ARG A 290 -1.20 -22.19 -13.41
C ARG A 290 -0.92 -21.18 -14.51
N GLN A 291 -1.86 -21.00 -15.43
CA GLN A 291 -1.73 -20.05 -16.53
C GLN A 291 -1.76 -18.62 -16.02
N ALA A 292 -2.66 -18.30 -15.10
CA ALA A 292 -2.75 -16.97 -14.50
C ALA A 292 -1.48 -16.59 -13.70
N LEU A 293 -0.89 -17.55 -12.95
CA LEU A 293 0.35 -17.32 -12.23
C LEU A 293 1.55 -17.14 -13.17
N ALA A 294 1.62 -17.90 -14.26
CA ALA A 294 2.64 -17.72 -15.29
C ALA A 294 2.51 -16.36 -15.96
N LEU A 295 1.27 -15.94 -16.28
CA LEU A 295 1.02 -14.62 -16.86
C LEU A 295 1.43 -13.48 -15.93
N LEU A 296 1.22 -13.60 -14.61
CA LEU A 296 1.72 -12.63 -13.63
C LEU A 296 3.26 -12.57 -13.61
N ASP A 297 3.94 -13.71 -13.74
CA ASP A 297 5.39 -13.76 -13.82
C ASP A 297 5.90 -13.11 -15.12
N ASP A 298 5.22 -13.35 -16.24
CA ASP A 298 5.55 -12.74 -17.55
C ASP A 298 5.29 -11.23 -17.53
N MET A 299 4.15 -10.78 -16.98
CA MET A 299 3.84 -9.36 -16.82
C MET A 299 4.92 -8.66 -15.98
N ARG A 300 5.39 -9.30 -14.91
CA ARG A 300 6.47 -8.76 -14.11
C ARG A 300 7.79 -8.67 -14.90
N ALA A 301 8.14 -9.71 -15.65
CA ALA A 301 9.37 -9.76 -16.44
C ALA A 301 9.39 -8.69 -17.56
N MET A 302 8.22 -8.42 -18.15
CA MET A 302 8.04 -7.43 -19.21
C MET A 302 7.71 -6.02 -18.68
N ASN A 303 7.65 -5.84 -17.36
CA ASN A 303 7.25 -4.59 -16.71
C ASN A 303 5.84 -4.10 -17.13
N ILE A 304 4.92 -5.04 -17.39
CA ILE A 304 3.52 -4.78 -17.71
C ILE A 304 2.75 -4.52 -16.42
N ASP A 305 2.00 -3.41 -16.37
CA ASP A 305 1.26 -3.05 -15.16
C ASP A 305 0.00 -3.88 -14.96
N VAL A 306 -0.17 -4.40 -13.73
CA VAL A 306 -1.41 -5.08 -13.32
C VAL A 306 -2.38 -4.03 -12.81
N SER A 307 -3.52 -3.88 -13.48
CA SER A 307 -4.54 -2.90 -13.11
C SER A 307 -5.17 -3.20 -11.75
N MET A 308 -5.60 -2.17 -11.02
CA MET A 308 -6.27 -2.35 -9.72
C MET A 308 -7.56 -3.15 -9.82
N SER A 309 -8.30 -3.03 -10.92
CA SER A 309 -9.48 -3.86 -11.17
C SER A 309 -9.13 -5.35 -11.26
N THR A 310 -7.99 -5.68 -11.87
CA THR A 310 -7.48 -7.04 -11.94
C THR A 310 -7.04 -7.55 -10.57
N VAL A 311 -6.34 -6.73 -9.78
CA VAL A 311 -5.98 -7.08 -8.39
C VAL A 311 -7.22 -7.37 -7.55
N GLN A 312 -8.22 -6.49 -7.60
CA GLN A 312 -9.49 -6.69 -6.89
C GLN A 312 -10.21 -7.96 -7.35
N HIS A 313 -10.22 -8.23 -8.66
CA HIS A 313 -10.81 -9.46 -9.21
C HIS A 313 -10.10 -10.72 -8.68
N ILE A 314 -8.77 -10.74 -8.63
CA ILE A 314 -7.99 -11.83 -8.05
C ILE A 314 -8.32 -12.01 -6.57
N CYS A 315 -8.30 -10.92 -5.79
CA CYS A 315 -8.60 -10.97 -4.37
C CYS A 315 -9.99 -11.53 -4.11
N TRP A 316 -10.99 -11.04 -4.83
CA TRP A 316 -12.37 -11.48 -4.67
C TRP A 316 -12.60 -12.94 -5.12
N SER A 317 -12.07 -13.31 -6.28
CA SER A 317 -12.29 -14.65 -6.84
C SER A 317 -11.54 -15.76 -6.12
N ILE A 318 -10.38 -15.48 -5.53
CA ILE A 318 -9.51 -16.51 -4.94
C ILE A 318 -9.51 -16.42 -3.41
N LEU A 319 -9.37 -15.22 -2.85
CA LEU A 319 -9.12 -15.04 -1.43
C LEU A 319 -10.41 -14.96 -0.61
N ASP A 320 -11.48 -14.40 -1.15
CA ASP A 320 -12.75 -14.30 -0.43
C ASP A 320 -13.50 -15.63 -0.41
N ILE A 321 -13.32 -16.47 -1.43
CA ILE A 321 -13.98 -17.78 -1.57
C ILE A 321 -13.27 -18.88 -0.78
N LEU A 322 -12.06 -18.65 -0.23
CA LEU A 322 -11.32 -19.66 0.52
C LEU A 322 -12.19 -20.29 1.63
N PRO A 323 -12.54 -21.58 1.51
CA PRO A 323 -13.41 -22.25 2.47
C PRO A 323 -12.66 -22.51 3.77
N TRP A 324 -13.18 -22.00 4.87
CA TRP A 324 -12.59 -22.15 6.21
C TRP A 324 -12.95 -23.46 6.90
N ASN A 325 -13.58 -24.39 6.20
CA ASN A 325 -14.06 -25.62 6.82
C ASN A 325 -12.95 -26.70 6.81
N PRO A 326 -12.43 -27.12 7.98
CA PRO A 326 -11.34 -28.08 8.07
C PRO A 326 -11.74 -29.51 7.66
N LYS A 327 -13.01 -29.76 7.29
CA LYS A 327 -13.50 -31.09 6.96
C LYS A 327 -13.21 -31.53 5.51
N THR A 328 -12.86 -30.60 4.61
CA THR A 328 -12.49 -30.89 3.21
C THR A 328 -11.01 -30.60 2.98
N THR A 329 -10.16 -31.58 3.33
CA THR A 329 -8.74 -31.31 3.55
C THR A 329 -7.88 -31.10 2.29
N ALA A 330 -8.06 -31.87 1.23
CA ALA A 330 -7.15 -31.82 0.07
C ALA A 330 -7.40 -30.58 -0.82
N VAL A 331 -8.64 -30.34 -1.20
CA VAL A 331 -9.04 -29.19 -2.07
C VAL A 331 -8.70 -27.86 -1.40
N ASN A 332 -8.90 -27.76 -0.09
CA ASN A 332 -8.62 -26.54 0.66
C ASN A 332 -7.11 -26.27 0.81
N GLN A 333 -6.28 -27.31 0.82
CA GLN A 333 -4.83 -27.15 0.87
C GLN A 333 -4.28 -26.62 -0.45
N GLU A 334 -4.78 -27.13 -1.57
CA GLU A 334 -4.38 -26.66 -2.90
C GLU A 334 -4.84 -25.21 -3.14
N ALA A 335 -6.09 -24.88 -2.77
CA ALA A 335 -6.58 -23.51 -2.82
C ALA A 335 -5.75 -22.55 -1.97
N LEU A 336 -5.33 -22.97 -0.79
CA LEU A 336 -4.45 -22.17 0.08
C LEU A 336 -3.07 -21.93 -0.55
N ASN A 337 -2.47 -22.97 -1.16
CA ASN A 337 -1.18 -22.83 -1.87
C ASN A 337 -1.29 -21.88 -3.06
N THR A 338 -2.38 -21.99 -3.80
CA THR A 338 -2.69 -21.09 -4.92
C THR A 338 -2.83 -19.66 -4.44
N ALA A 339 -3.57 -19.42 -3.35
CA ALA A 339 -3.73 -18.09 -2.76
C ALA A 339 -2.40 -17.48 -2.30
N ILE A 340 -1.51 -18.28 -1.67
CA ILE A 340 -0.16 -17.85 -1.30
C ILE A 340 0.61 -17.40 -2.53
N ALA A 341 0.56 -18.21 -3.61
CA ALA A 341 1.28 -17.91 -4.84
C ALA A 341 0.82 -16.61 -5.50
N TYR A 342 -0.50 -16.32 -5.50
CA TYR A 342 -1.03 -15.05 -6.01
C TYR A 342 -0.60 -13.86 -5.15
N LEU A 343 -0.80 -13.93 -3.83
CA LEU A 343 -0.44 -12.81 -2.95
C LEU A 343 1.05 -12.47 -3.00
N THR A 344 1.90 -13.49 -3.04
CA THR A 344 3.35 -13.27 -3.16
C THR A 344 3.69 -12.53 -4.45
N ARG A 345 3.07 -12.89 -5.59
CA ARG A 345 3.31 -12.22 -6.87
C ARG A 345 2.78 -10.79 -6.89
N LEU A 346 1.58 -10.56 -6.36
CA LEU A 346 1.02 -9.22 -6.25
C LEU A 346 1.89 -8.30 -5.38
N THR A 347 2.44 -8.82 -4.27
CA THR A 347 3.37 -8.07 -3.43
C THR A 347 4.66 -7.73 -4.18
N LEU A 348 5.21 -8.69 -4.93
CA LEU A 348 6.41 -8.45 -5.75
C LEU A 348 6.17 -7.45 -6.90
N LEU A 349 4.94 -7.34 -7.38
CA LEU A 349 4.49 -6.35 -8.35
C LEU A 349 4.14 -5.00 -7.69
N LYS A 350 4.43 -4.82 -6.39
CA LYS A 350 4.09 -3.63 -5.60
C LYS A 350 2.60 -3.27 -5.66
N LYS A 351 1.72 -4.25 -5.72
CA LYS A 351 0.28 -3.98 -5.70
C LYS A 351 -0.25 -3.94 -4.26
N PRO A 352 -1.09 -2.96 -3.92
CA PRO A 352 -1.65 -2.84 -2.58
C PRO A 352 -2.63 -3.98 -2.33
N VAL A 353 -2.28 -4.84 -1.39
CA VAL A 353 -3.12 -5.96 -0.95
C VAL A 353 -3.48 -5.74 0.51
N HIS A 354 -4.77 -5.82 0.84
CA HIS A 354 -5.22 -5.65 2.21
C HIS A 354 -4.61 -6.72 3.14
N SER A 355 -4.07 -6.29 4.28
CA SER A 355 -3.41 -7.14 5.29
C SER A 355 -4.28 -8.31 5.77
N HIS A 356 -5.61 -8.15 5.74
CA HIS A 356 -6.56 -9.20 6.07
C HIS A 356 -6.39 -10.48 5.25
N TYR A 357 -6.01 -10.39 3.96
CA TYR A 357 -5.79 -11.57 3.12
C TYR A 357 -4.58 -12.38 3.59
N TRP A 358 -3.49 -11.72 3.97
CA TRP A 358 -2.36 -12.39 4.60
C TRP A 358 -2.74 -13.05 5.92
N GLN A 359 -3.52 -12.36 6.76
CA GLN A 359 -4.03 -12.94 8.00
C GLN A 359 -4.87 -14.19 7.73
N LYS A 360 -5.78 -14.14 6.74
CA LYS A 360 -6.57 -15.30 6.33
C LYS A 360 -5.67 -16.50 6.00
N ILE A 361 -4.63 -16.31 5.19
CA ILE A 361 -3.71 -17.39 4.80
C ILE A 361 -2.95 -17.93 6.02
N ILE A 362 -2.41 -17.08 6.87
CA ILE A 362 -1.70 -17.48 8.09
C ILE A 362 -2.62 -18.31 9.00
N PHE A 363 -3.88 -17.87 9.19
CA PHE A 363 -4.89 -18.64 9.93
C PHE A 363 -5.19 -19.99 9.24
N GLY A 364 -5.24 -20.03 7.92
CA GLY A 364 -5.42 -21.26 7.15
C GLY A 364 -4.30 -22.27 7.41
N LEU A 365 -3.04 -21.85 7.23
CA LEU A 365 -1.87 -22.70 7.48
C LEU A 365 -1.84 -23.26 8.91
N GLY A 366 -2.12 -22.37 9.90
CA GLY A 366 -2.17 -22.79 11.30
C GLY A 366 -3.30 -23.77 11.60
N LYS A 367 -4.49 -23.60 11.03
CA LYS A 367 -5.62 -24.53 11.17
C LYS A 367 -5.32 -25.92 10.57
N PHE A 368 -4.62 -25.95 9.42
CA PHE A 368 -4.19 -27.19 8.78
C PHE A 368 -2.96 -27.85 9.46
N GLY A 369 -2.38 -27.21 10.47
CA GLY A 369 -1.21 -27.72 11.18
C GLY A 369 0.11 -27.60 10.42
N ARG A 370 0.15 -26.80 9.34
CA ARG A 370 1.33 -26.53 8.50
C ARG A 370 2.23 -25.47 9.15
N MET A 371 2.66 -25.71 10.40
CA MET A 371 3.36 -24.70 11.19
C MET A 371 4.72 -24.30 10.61
N GLY A 372 5.46 -25.24 10.00
CA GLY A 372 6.75 -24.94 9.35
C GLY A 372 6.57 -23.94 8.19
N GLU A 373 5.63 -24.22 7.31
CA GLU A 373 5.33 -23.36 6.17
C GLU A 373 4.76 -21.99 6.59
N LEU A 374 4.00 -21.95 7.70
CA LEU A 374 3.55 -20.70 8.30
C LEU A 374 4.74 -19.83 8.74
N GLU A 375 5.72 -20.43 9.43
CA GLU A 375 6.94 -19.74 9.88
C GLU A 375 7.74 -19.22 8.67
N GLU A 376 7.95 -20.06 7.66
CA GLU A 376 8.65 -19.70 6.41
C GLU A 376 7.92 -18.58 5.65
N LEU A 377 6.60 -18.68 5.51
CA LEU A 377 5.80 -17.66 4.84
C LEU A 377 5.89 -16.32 5.54
N CYS A 378 5.73 -16.30 6.87
CA CYS A 378 5.77 -15.04 7.63
C CYS A 378 7.15 -14.37 7.55
N ILE A 379 8.24 -15.15 7.62
CA ILE A 379 9.60 -14.62 7.41
C ILE A 379 9.76 -14.14 5.97
N GLY A 380 9.29 -14.91 4.99
CA GLY A 380 9.33 -14.55 3.58
C GLY A 380 8.59 -13.27 3.25
N ILE A 381 7.46 -12.99 3.90
CA ILE A 381 6.74 -11.71 3.78
C ILE A 381 7.63 -10.56 4.26
N ILE A 382 8.21 -10.68 5.44
CA ILE A 382 9.08 -9.64 6.01
C ILE A 382 10.28 -9.40 5.09
N ASP A 383 10.98 -10.46 4.70
CA ASP A 383 12.16 -10.37 3.82
C ASP A 383 11.81 -9.75 2.45
N THR A 384 10.60 -10.02 1.93
CA THR A 384 10.13 -9.44 0.67
C THR A 384 9.92 -7.94 0.80
N TYR A 385 9.26 -7.48 1.86
CA TYR A 385 9.08 -6.05 2.10
C TYR A 385 10.39 -5.34 2.40
N GLU A 386 11.30 -5.94 3.19
CA GLU A 386 12.63 -5.39 3.43
C GLU A 386 13.43 -5.24 2.11
N LYS A 387 13.36 -6.23 1.22
CA LYS A 387 14.01 -6.16 -0.10
C LYS A 387 13.41 -5.06 -0.97
N LEU A 388 12.08 -4.94 -1.03
CA LEU A 388 11.43 -3.88 -1.78
C LEU A 388 11.82 -2.49 -1.27
N CYS A 389 11.97 -2.34 0.04
CA CYS A 389 12.41 -1.08 0.66
C CYS A 389 13.87 -0.75 0.35
N ILE A 390 14.76 -1.75 0.37
CA ILE A 390 16.21 -1.54 0.22
C ILE A 390 16.62 -1.42 -1.25
N SER A 391 16.10 -2.32 -2.13
CA SER A 391 16.60 -2.42 -3.50
C SER A 391 15.98 -1.40 -4.46
N GLU A 392 14.75 -1.01 -4.23
CA GLU A 392 14.02 -0.16 -5.16
C GLU A 392 13.74 1.24 -4.58
N GLY A 393 13.76 1.39 -3.25
CA GLY A 393 13.46 2.66 -2.58
C GLY A 393 12.08 3.23 -2.95
N GLY A 394 11.92 4.52 -2.79
CA GLY A 394 10.73 5.23 -3.25
C GLY A 394 9.49 5.00 -2.38
N LEU A 395 8.33 4.99 -3.01
CA LEU A 395 7.04 4.90 -2.36
C LEU A 395 6.42 3.51 -2.57
N LEU A 396 5.89 2.91 -1.49
CA LEU A 396 5.18 1.64 -1.52
C LEU A 396 3.67 1.88 -1.44
N PRO A 397 2.87 1.28 -2.32
CA PRO A 397 1.42 1.39 -2.23
C PRO A 397 0.87 0.53 -1.09
N VAL A 398 -0.02 1.10 -0.30
CA VAL A 398 -0.71 0.47 0.81
C VAL A 398 -2.21 0.53 0.56
N HIS A 399 -2.90 -0.57 0.82
CA HIS A 399 -4.34 -0.61 0.70
C HIS A 399 -4.99 0.39 1.66
N TYR A 400 -5.98 1.15 1.19
CA TYR A 400 -6.60 2.25 1.94
C TYR A 400 -7.15 1.83 3.32
N LEU A 401 -7.64 0.58 3.47
CA LEU A 401 -8.12 0.05 4.75
C LEU A 401 -7.00 -0.22 5.78
N ASP A 402 -5.76 -0.35 5.34
CA ASP A 402 -4.62 -0.56 6.22
C ASP A 402 -3.94 0.75 6.65
N ALA A 403 -4.23 1.83 5.93
CA ALA A 403 -3.73 3.16 6.26
C ALA A 403 -4.55 3.80 7.40
N PRO A 404 -3.96 4.72 8.19
CA PRO A 404 -4.73 5.47 9.18
C PRO A 404 -5.81 6.31 8.50
N PRO A 405 -6.99 6.49 9.11
CA PRO A 405 -8.05 7.32 8.53
C PRO A 405 -7.58 8.78 8.43
N LEU A 406 -7.76 9.40 7.28
CA LEU A 406 -7.67 10.86 7.14
C LEU A 406 -9.07 11.43 7.39
N GLY A 407 -9.19 12.36 8.29
CA GLY A 407 -10.45 12.79 8.91
C GLY A 407 -11.56 13.33 8.03
N VAL A 408 -11.43 13.50 6.72
CA VAL A 408 -12.50 14.07 5.87
C VAL A 408 -12.53 13.49 4.43
N ASP A 409 -11.45 12.93 3.94
CA ASP A 409 -11.42 12.44 2.56
C ASP A 409 -11.93 11.00 2.48
N GLY A 410 -13.17 10.80 2.05
CA GLY A 410 -13.71 9.52 1.62
C GLY A 410 -13.03 8.96 0.35
N SER A 411 -11.77 9.30 0.13
CA SER A 411 -10.96 8.79 -0.97
C SER A 411 -10.65 7.31 -0.74
N THR A 412 -11.24 6.46 -1.57
CA THR A 412 -10.99 5.01 -1.63
C THR A 412 -9.67 4.67 -2.34
N ASN A 413 -8.79 5.66 -2.55
CA ASN A 413 -7.58 5.47 -3.31
C ASN A 413 -6.45 4.89 -2.44
N ASP A 414 -5.60 4.10 -3.07
CA ASP A 414 -4.41 3.54 -2.46
C ASP A 414 -3.50 4.65 -1.92
N VAL A 415 -2.91 4.37 -0.77
CA VAL A 415 -2.04 5.30 -0.08
C VAL A 415 -0.60 4.93 -0.37
N LEU A 416 0.20 5.90 -0.77
CA LEU A 416 1.63 5.71 -0.95
C LEU A 416 2.36 6.01 0.36
N VAL A 417 3.23 5.11 0.77
CA VAL A 417 4.01 5.19 2.01
C VAL A 417 5.50 5.12 1.65
N PRO A 418 6.34 5.97 2.23
CA PRO A 418 7.77 5.91 1.96
C PRO A 418 8.38 4.58 2.43
N ALA A 419 9.32 4.09 1.65
CA ALA A 419 9.98 2.80 1.89
C ALA A 419 10.80 2.78 3.20
N ASP A 420 11.21 3.92 3.70
CA ASP A 420 11.96 4.07 4.95
C ASP A 420 11.06 4.13 6.22
N LEU A 421 9.74 3.93 6.07
CA LEU A 421 8.85 3.84 7.23
C LEU A 421 9.31 2.69 8.15
N PRO A 422 9.58 2.93 9.45
CA PRO A 422 10.02 1.87 10.35
C PRO A 422 8.99 0.75 10.49
N ILE A 423 9.41 -0.52 10.45
CA ILE A 423 8.53 -1.69 10.67
C ILE A 423 7.81 -1.60 12.02
N ALA A 424 8.46 -0.98 13.01
CA ALA A 424 7.87 -0.76 14.33
C ALA A 424 6.69 0.24 14.33
N HIS A 425 6.51 1.02 13.27
CA HIS A 425 5.38 1.96 13.16
C HIS A 425 4.05 1.20 13.09
N GLU A 426 3.02 1.65 13.81
CA GLU A 426 1.74 0.92 13.95
C GLU A 426 0.99 0.71 12.62
N HIS A 427 1.19 1.60 11.65
CA HIS A 427 0.58 1.54 10.34
C HIS A 427 1.53 1.03 9.24
N HIS A 428 2.69 0.45 9.61
CA HIS A 428 3.54 -0.20 8.63
C HIS A 428 2.81 -1.43 8.04
N PRO A 429 2.81 -1.65 6.69
CA PRO A 429 2.06 -2.73 6.05
C PRO A 429 2.34 -4.11 6.68
N VAL A 430 3.61 -4.43 6.90
CA VAL A 430 4.01 -5.70 7.54
C VAL A 430 3.46 -5.80 8.96
N ARG A 431 3.60 -4.75 9.76
CA ARG A 431 3.09 -4.76 11.14
C ARG A 431 1.57 -4.96 11.17
N ARG A 432 0.82 -4.36 10.25
CA ARG A 432 -0.65 -4.54 10.15
C ARG A 432 -1.05 -6.00 9.93
N ILE A 433 -0.24 -6.78 9.20
CA ILE A 433 -0.47 -8.21 9.01
C ILE A 433 -0.41 -8.95 10.35
N PHE A 434 0.54 -8.60 11.22
CA PHE A 434 0.82 -9.33 12.47
C PHE A 434 0.20 -8.70 13.72
N ASP A 435 -0.24 -7.44 13.72
CA ASP A 435 -0.82 -6.78 14.90
C ASP A 435 -2.26 -7.25 15.18
N ASN A 436 -2.38 -8.54 15.49
CA ASN A 436 -3.65 -9.17 15.80
C ASN A 436 -3.49 -10.09 17.03
N ALA A 437 -4.12 -9.71 18.15
CA ALA A 437 -4.06 -10.48 19.40
C ALA A 437 -4.58 -11.92 19.23
N ALA A 438 -5.61 -12.12 18.40
CA ALA A 438 -6.15 -13.46 18.13
C ALA A 438 -5.15 -14.30 17.33
N LEU A 439 -4.38 -13.68 16.43
CA LEU A 439 -3.30 -14.35 15.69
C LEU A 439 -2.16 -14.76 16.62
N HIS A 440 -1.72 -13.89 17.54
CA HIS A 440 -0.69 -14.23 18.52
C HIS A 440 -1.09 -15.43 19.38
N ALA A 441 -2.31 -15.41 19.92
CA ALA A 441 -2.84 -16.54 20.69
C ALA A 441 -2.96 -17.82 19.84
N ALA A 442 -3.35 -17.70 18.58
CA ALA A 442 -3.49 -18.83 17.67
C ALA A 442 -2.12 -19.46 17.34
N ILE A 443 -1.09 -18.66 17.07
CA ILE A 443 0.28 -19.14 16.79
C ILE A 443 0.80 -19.98 17.97
N VAL A 444 0.65 -19.52 19.20
CA VAL A 444 1.03 -20.29 20.40
C VAL A 444 0.27 -21.62 20.44
N ARG A 445 -1.04 -21.60 20.23
CA ARG A 445 -1.89 -22.80 20.26
C ARG A 445 -1.53 -23.79 19.16
N TRP A 446 -1.24 -23.32 17.95
CA TRP A 446 -0.85 -24.17 16.82
C TRP A 446 0.55 -24.77 17.03
N GLY A 447 1.50 -23.98 17.51
CA GLY A 447 2.83 -24.45 17.86
C GLY A 447 2.77 -25.59 18.88
N PHE A 448 1.99 -25.42 19.97
CA PHE A 448 1.76 -26.44 20.98
C PHE A 448 1.10 -27.71 20.38
N LYS A 449 0.05 -27.54 19.57
CA LYS A 449 -0.64 -28.66 18.92
C LYS A 449 0.29 -29.43 17.97
N ALA A 450 1.07 -28.74 17.18
CA ALA A 450 2.05 -29.36 16.27
C ALA A 450 3.12 -30.15 17.04
N GLY A 451 3.61 -29.59 18.15
CA GLY A 451 4.55 -30.27 19.03
C GLY A 451 3.98 -31.53 19.69
N CYS A 452 2.70 -31.50 20.09
CA CYS A 452 2.05 -32.67 20.69
C CYS A 452 1.62 -33.78 19.70
N SER A 453 1.61 -33.49 18.42
CA SER A 453 1.13 -34.45 17.40
C SER A 453 2.20 -35.44 16.96
N LYS A 454 3.47 -35.15 17.17
CA LYS A 454 4.57 -36.07 16.87
C LYS A 454 4.77 -37.06 18.02
N PRO A 455 4.83 -38.39 17.78
CA PRO A 455 5.14 -39.34 18.82
C PRO A 455 6.56 -39.08 19.30
N CYS A 456 6.70 -38.64 20.53
CA CYS A 456 8.01 -38.48 21.14
C CYS A 456 8.48 -39.83 21.73
N SER A 457 9.45 -40.44 21.14
CA SER A 457 9.95 -41.78 21.56
C SER A 457 10.84 -41.73 22.81
N SER A 458 11.32 -40.59 23.21
CA SER A 458 12.01 -40.39 24.50
C SER A 458 12.15 -38.92 24.84
N TRP A 459 11.56 -38.51 25.95
CA TRP A 459 11.93 -37.28 26.65
C TRP A 459 13.23 -37.57 27.41
N GLY A 460 14.35 -37.55 26.72
CA GLY A 460 15.67 -37.52 27.34
C GLY A 460 15.92 -36.20 28.08
N PRO A 461 17.09 -35.99 28.68
CA PRO A 461 17.47 -34.70 29.24
C PRO A 461 17.25 -33.61 28.17
N LEU A 462 16.84 -32.44 28.61
CA LEU A 462 16.54 -31.25 27.76
C LEU A 462 17.48 -31.20 26.55
N PRO A 463 16.94 -31.20 25.31
CA PRO A 463 17.78 -31.12 24.13
C PRO A 463 18.67 -29.90 24.20
N SER A 464 19.94 -30.06 23.90
CA SER A 464 20.93 -28.97 23.91
C SER A 464 20.64 -27.87 22.86
N SER A 465 19.80 -28.17 21.88
CA SER A 465 19.38 -27.24 20.82
C SER A 465 17.99 -26.68 21.10
N MET A 466 17.88 -25.34 21.21
CA MET A 466 16.60 -24.62 21.31
C MET A 466 15.65 -24.91 20.13
N ALA A 467 16.18 -25.19 18.93
CA ALA A 467 15.39 -25.51 17.76
C ALA A 467 14.64 -26.84 17.94
N ALA A 468 15.31 -27.88 18.39
CA ALA A 468 14.72 -29.19 18.64
C ALA A 468 13.69 -29.14 19.77
N ALA A 469 13.99 -28.40 20.84
CA ALA A 469 13.07 -28.24 21.98
C ALA A 469 11.78 -27.51 21.59
N SER A 470 11.87 -26.46 20.76
CA SER A 470 10.72 -25.67 20.35
C SER A 470 9.77 -26.41 19.40
N GLU A 471 10.25 -27.40 18.67
CA GLU A 471 9.42 -28.21 17.76
C GLU A 471 8.38 -29.06 18.50
N TYR A 472 8.65 -29.45 19.73
CA TYR A 472 7.82 -30.40 20.48
C TYR A 472 7.08 -29.78 21.67
N SER A 473 7.03 -28.47 21.77
CA SER A 473 6.43 -27.80 22.91
C SER A 473 5.73 -26.50 22.54
N VAL A 474 4.99 -25.94 23.49
CA VAL A 474 4.40 -24.60 23.43
C VAL A 474 5.45 -23.52 23.13
N ALA A 475 6.70 -23.80 23.44
CA ALA A 475 7.82 -22.91 23.16
C ALA A 475 8.01 -22.62 21.67
N ARG A 476 7.60 -23.50 20.76
CA ARG A 476 7.70 -23.24 19.30
C ARG A 476 6.95 -21.97 18.91
N GLY A 477 5.68 -21.82 19.31
CA GLY A 477 4.89 -20.64 18.98
C GLY A 477 5.44 -19.37 19.63
N VAL A 478 5.89 -19.46 20.88
CA VAL A 478 6.49 -18.32 21.61
C VAL A 478 7.82 -17.92 20.96
N ARG A 479 8.66 -18.89 20.60
CA ARG A 479 9.92 -18.64 19.87
C ARG A 479 9.68 -17.92 18.56
N PHE A 480 8.70 -18.37 17.81
CA PHE A 480 8.38 -17.73 16.52
C PHE A 480 7.95 -16.26 16.73
N LEU A 481 7.09 -15.98 17.72
CA LEU A 481 6.72 -14.60 18.07
C LEU A 481 7.92 -13.76 18.55
N ALA A 482 8.86 -14.38 19.26
CA ALA A 482 10.11 -13.71 19.66
C ALA A 482 11.01 -13.38 18.47
N ILE A 483 11.08 -14.25 17.45
CA ILE A 483 11.77 -13.99 16.18
C ILE A 483 11.13 -12.80 15.45
N LEU A 484 9.81 -12.76 15.34
CA LEU A 484 9.07 -11.63 14.75
C LEU A 484 9.35 -10.33 15.51
N ASN A 485 9.40 -10.39 16.84
CA ASN A 485 9.73 -9.22 17.68
C ASN A 485 11.17 -8.74 17.43
N GLY A 486 12.11 -9.63 17.23
CA GLY A 486 13.49 -9.30 16.88
C GLY A 486 13.60 -8.62 15.50
N ARG A 487 12.61 -8.82 14.62
CA ARG A 487 12.48 -8.15 13.32
C ARG A 487 11.64 -6.85 13.39
N GLY A 488 11.35 -6.34 14.60
CA GLY A 488 10.61 -5.09 14.80
C GLY A 488 9.08 -5.22 14.83
N ILE A 489 8.54 -6.45 14.86
CA ILE A 489 7.09 -6.71 14.93
C ILE A 489 6.71 -7.05 16.37
N PRO A 490 6.15 -6.12 17.15
CA PRO A 490 5.81 -6.35 18.54
C PRO A 490 4.66 -7.34 18.68
N PHE A 491 4.70 -8.16 19.70
CA PHE A 491 3.57 -9.00 20.10
C PHE A 491 3.00 -8.61 21.46
N ARG A 492 1.73 -8.88 21.68
CA ARG A 492 1.02 -8.57 22.93
C ARG A 492 1.36 -9.61 23.99
N ALA A 493 2.37 -9.32 24.83
CA ALA A 493 2.92 -10.27 25.80
C ALA A 493 1.86 -10.87 26.74
N ALA A 494 0.92 -10.07 27.25
CA ALA A 494 -0.16 -10.56 28.12
C ALA A 494 -1.06 -11.60 27.43
N VAL A 495 -1.41 -11.39 26.16
CA VAL A 495 -2.23 -12.33 25.37
C VAL A 495 -1.49 -13.64 25.13
N VAL A 496 -0.20 -13.54 24.82
CA VAL A 496 0.66 -14.71 24.60
C VAL A 496 0.83 -15.50 25.88
N GLN A 497 1.09 -14.82 27.00
CA GLN A 497 1.20 -15.43 28.33
C GLN A 497 -0.09 -16.15 28.76
N ASP A 498 -1.25 -15.51 28.64
CA ASP A 498 -2.54 -16.13 28.93
C ASP A 498 -2.78 -17.38 28.06
N GLN A 499 -2.46 -17.30 26.76
CA GLN A 499 -2.62 -18.45 25.87
C GLN A 499 -1.66 -19.59 26.19
N VAL A 500 -0.42 -19.30 26.63
CA VAL A 500 0.54 -20.31 27.09
C VAL A 500 -0.02 -21.00 28.35
N VAL A 501 -0.50 -20.23 29.33
CA VAL A 501 -1.14 -20.76 30.55
C VAL A 501 -2.31 -21.67 30.19
N ARG A 502 -3.17 -21.27 29.27
CA ARG A 502 -4.30 -22.09 28.77
C ARG A 502 -3.84 -23.39 28.11
N CYS A 503 -2.77 -23.35 27.31
CA CYS A 503 -2.22 -24.54 26.70
C CYS A 503 -1.64 -25.50 27.73
N LEU A 504 -0.88 -24.99 28.70
CA LEU A 504 -0.31 -25.77 29.80
C LEU A 504 -1.41 -26.37 30.70
N ALA A 505 -2.42 -25.57 31.04
CA ALA A 505 -3.55 -26.03 31.84
C ALA A 505 -4.28 -27.21 31.19
N ARG A 506 -4.53 -27.13 29.89
CA ARG A 506 -5.13 -28.22 29.11
C ARG A 506 -4.28 -29.49 29.08
N ALA A 507 -2.95 -29.34 29.10
CA ALA A 507 -2.01 -30.47 29.01
C ALA A 507 -1.80 -31.15 30.37
N TYR A 508 -1.66 -30.38 31.46
CA TYR A 508 -1.22 -30.87 32.75
C TYR A 508 -2.36 -31.10 33.75
N LEU A 509 -3.47 -30.36 33.64
CA LEU A 509 -4.60 -30.57 34.58
C LEU A 509 -5.49 -31.74 34.13
N PRO A 510 -6.05 -32.52 35.05
CA PRO A 510 -6.91 -33.68 34.73
C PRO A 510 -8.23 -33.21 34.12
N GLN A 511 -8.37 -33.44 32.84
CA GLN A 511 -9.68 -33.35 32.19
C GLN A 511 -10.39 -34.70 32.25
N ASN A 512 -11.73 -34.67 32.52
CA ASN A 512 -12.61 -35.84 32.69
C ASN A 512 -12.25 -37.08 31.84
N LYS A 513 -12.25 -38.19 32.50
CA LYS A 513 -12.34 -39.66 32.16
C LYS A 513 -11.96 -40.20 30.74
N GLY A 514 -11.59 -39.38 29.75
CA GLY A 514 -11.21 -39.86 28.42
C GLY A 514 -9.76 -39.55 27.98
N ALA A 515 -9.04 -38.68 28.70
CA ALA A 515 -7.72 -38.15 28.30
C ALA A 515 -6.52 -38.84 28.98
N SER A 516 -6.72 -39.97 29.65
CA SER A 516 -5.72 -40.65 30.48
C SER A 516 -4.46 -41.15 29.76
N ARG A 517 -4.46 -41.25 28.43
CA ARG A 517 -3.35 -41.81 27.66
C ARG A 517 -2.20 -40.87 27.29
N ARG A 518 -2.35 -39.55 27.46
CA ARG A 518 -1.34 -38.57 26.99
C ARG A 518 -0.51 -37.91 28.09
N LYS A 519 -0.82 -38.17 29.38
CA LYS A 519 -0.08 -37.57 30.49
C LYS A 519 1.32 -38.11 30.73
N ALA A 520 1.59 -39.34 30.26
CA ALA A 520 2.88 -40.03 30.52
C ALA A 520 4.05 -39.44 29.68
N ASP A 521 3.74 -38.69 28.60
CA ASP A 521 4.74 -38.25 27.61
C ASP A 521 5.12 -36.76 27.70
N LEU A 522 4.60 -36.00 28.66
CA LEU A 522 4.94 -34.59 28.78
C LEU A 522 6.09 -34.34 29.77
N PRO A 523 7.03 -33.42 29.45
CA PRO A 523 8.10 -33.09 30.36
C PRO A 523 7.56 -32.43 31.64
N PRO A 524 8.31 -32.45 32.77
CA PRO A 524 7.91 -31.73 33.97
C PRO A 524 7.55 -30.28 33.71
N LEU A 525 6.53 -29.74 34.39
CA LEU A 525 6.05 -28.37 34.21
C LEU A 525 7.17 -27.33 34.35
N LYS A 526 8.13 -27.57 35.26
CA LYS A 526 9.31 -26.72 35.44
C LYS A 526 10.14 -26.63 34.15
N ASN A 527 10.43 -27.77 33.51
CA ASN A 527 11.22 -27.82 32.29
C ASN A 527 10.48 -27.11 31.12
N MET A 528 9.15 -27.28 31.04
CA MET A 528 8.33 -26.58 30.04
C MET A 528 8.33 -25.07 30.25
N SER A 529 8.22 -24.61 31.51
CA SER A 529 8.31 -23.19 31.85
C SER A 529 9.67 -22.59 31.49
N GLU A 530 10.76 -23.30 31.76
CA GLU A 530 12.12 -22.89 31.39
C GLU A 530 12.30 -22.80 29.87
N LEU A 531 11.75 -23.75 29.10
CA LEU A 531 11.77 -23.71 27.63
C LEU A 531 11.04 -22.50 27.08
N VAL A 532 9.88 -22.18 27.63
CA VAL A 532 9.10 -21.00 27.21
C VAL A 532 9.86 -19.72 27.53
N ASN A 533 10.47 -19.60 28.71
CA ASN A 533 11.25 -18.42 29.09
C ASN A 533 12.47 -18.23 28.19
N ARG A 534 13.20 -19.31 27.89
CA ARG A 534 14.32 -19.27 26.91
C ARG A 534 13.84 -18.87 25.52
N ALA A 535 12.72 -19.42 25.07
CA ALA A 535 12.14 -19.08 23.76
C ALA A 535 11.73 -17.62 23.67
N ALA A 536 11.22 -17.04 24.75
CA ALA A 536 10.86 -15.64 24.84
C ALA A 536 12.08 -14.70 25.01
N GLY A 537 13.25 -15.24 25.34
CA GLY A 537 14.46 -14.47 25.62
C GLY A 537 14.42 -13.67 26.94
N ARG A 538 13.47 -13.96 27.82
CA ARG A 538 13.25 -13.28 29.11
C ARG A 538 12.42 -14.14 30.06
N ASP A 539 12.38 -13.77 31.33
CA ASP A 539 11.47 -14.37 32.31
C ASP A 539 10.02 -14.00 31.97
N PHE A 540 9.43 -14.83 31.10
CA PHE A 540 8.10 -14.59 30.53
C PHE A 540 6.97 -15.18 31.38
N LEU A 541 7.21 -16.35 31.96
CA LEU A 541 6.26 -17.02 32.85
C LEU A 541 6.63 -16.80 34.34
N PRO A 542 5.64 -16.71 35.21
CA PRO A 542 5.89 -16.63 36.64
C PRO A 542 6.48 -17.93 37.22
N SER A 543 6.85 -17.93 38.46
CA SER A 543 7.33 -19.13 39.16
C SER A 543 6.36 -20.30 39.02
N THR A 544 6.87 -21.53 39.06
CA THR A 544 6.08 -22.76 38.83
C THR A 544 4.92 -22.92 39.83
N ALA A 545 5.04 -22.41 41.06
CA ALA A 545 3.94 -22.39 42.01
C ALA A 545 2.81 -21.47 41.54
N LYS A 546 3.12 -20.20 41.28
CA LYS A 546 2.16 -19.22 40.76
C LYS A 546 1.56 -19.59 39.41
N LEU A 547 2.38 -20.26 38.56
CA LEU A 547 1.91 -20.77 37.27
C LEU A 547 0.84 -21.86 37.47
N ARG A 548 0.98 -22.72 38.47
CA ARG A 548 -0.02 -23.74 38.80
C ARG A 548 -1.33 -23.13 39.24
N ASP A 549 -1.26 -22.12 40.12
CA ASP A 549 -2.45 -21.38 40.57
C ASP A 549 -3.19 -20.74 39.39
N LEU A 550 -2.47 -20.06 38.48
CA LEU A 550 -3.05 -19.47 37.27
C LEU A 550 -3.67 -20.53 36.32
N MET A 551 -3.07 -21.74 36.27
CA MET A 551 -3.62 -22.83 35.47
C MET A 551 -4.92 -23.37 36.07
N GLU A 552 -5.02 -23.45 37.40
CA GLU A 552 -6.24 -23.86 38.10
C GLU A 552 -7.35 -22.84 37.98
N ASP A 553 -7.04 -21.54 37.99
CA ASP A 553 -8.00 -20.45 37.78
C ASP A 553 -8.63 -20.49 36.34
N VAL A 554 -7.84 -20.87 35.35
CA VAL A 554 -8.33 -20.99 33.96
C VAL A 554 -9.24 -22.20 33.76
N TYR A 555 -9.03 -23.29 34.53
CA TYR A 555 -9.82 -24.50 34.49
C TYR A 555 -10.21 -24.91 35.91
N PRO A 556 -11.15 -24.21 36.57
CA PRO A 556 -11.67 -24.65 37.86
C PRO A 556 -12.25 -26.05 37.70
N GLY A 557 -11.56 -27.05 38.20
CA GLY A 557 -12.11 -28.40 38.36
C GLY A 557 -13.47 -28.27 39.08
N LYS A 558 -14.45 -29.13 38.74
CA LYS A 558 -15.77 -29.17 39.40
C LYS A 558 -15.65 -29.53 40.89
N SER A 559 -15.06 -28.70 41.67
CA SER A 559 -15.08 -28.74 43.11
C SER A 559 -15.36 -27.31 43.58
N THR A 560 -16.53 -27.12 44.09
CA THR A 560 -17.18 -25.90 44.61
C THR A 560 -18.00 -25.13 43.59
N ALA A 561 -19.24 -25.60 43.44
CA ALA A 561 -20.33 -24.75 43.05
C ALA A 561 -20.56 -23.71 44.14
N SER A 562 -20.12 -22.49 43.96
CA SER A 562 -20.60 -21.31 44.64
C SER A 562 -20.45 -20.09 43.75
N MET A 563 -21.58 -19.63 43.31
CA MET A 563 -21.98 -18.32 42.82
C MET A 563 -20.89 -17.24 42.72
N ALA A 564 -20.55 -16.86 41.51
CA ALA A 564 -20.35 -15.47 41.13
C ALA A 564 -20.61 -15.31 39.61
N THR A 565 -21.82 -14.95 39.29
CA THR A 565 -22.21 -14.37 37.96
C THR A 565 -21.32 -13.17 37.67
N ARG A 566 -20.35 -13.33 36.82
CA ARG A 566 -19.75 -12.23 36.08
C ARG A 566 -20.14 -12.36 34.60
N SER A 567 -21.05 -11.51 34.24
CA SER A 567 -21.44 -11.24 32.84
C SER A 567 -20.20 -10.79 32.05
N VAL A 568 -19.66 -11.69 31.25
CA VAL A 568 -18.72 -11.32 30.19
C VAL A 568 -19.55 -11.19 28.92
N THR A 569 -19.88 -9.96 28.59
CA THR A 569 -20.43 -9.60 27.28
C THR A 569 -19.40 -9.96 26.20
N SER A 570 -19.73 -10.96 25.42
CA SER A 570 -19.01 -11.28 24.18
C SER A 570 -19.14 -10.11 23.20
N PRO A 571 -18.07 -9.66 22.56
CA PRO A 571 -18.22 -8.70 21.47
C PRO A 571 -18.90 -9.37 20.28
N VAL A 572 -20.08 -8.90 19.98
CA VAL A 572 -20.83 -9.17 18.74
C VAL A 572 -19.99 -8.60 17.59
N ILE A 573 -19.61 -9.45 16.66
CA ILE A 573 -19.03 -9.04 15.37
C ILE A 573 -20.17 -8.44 14.56
N PRO A 574 -20.14 -7.16 14.18
CA PRO A 574 -21.16 -6.62 13.30
C PRO A 574 -20.99 -7.21 11.89
N HIS A 575 -22.06 -7.84 11.39
CA HIS A 575 -22.24 -8.07 9.96
C HIS A 575 -22.34 -6.71 9.27
N MET A 576 -21.39 -6.39 8.42
CA MET A 576 -21.54 -5.31 7.45
C MET A 576 -22.11 -5.86 6.14
N PRO A 577 -22.98 -5.08 5.47
CA PRO A 577 -23.66 -5.45 4.22
C PRO A 577 -22.70 -5.57 3.03
#